data_77b5b2d7bce115f795cbfc0f48e8bb73
#
_entry.id   77b5b2d7bce115f795cbfc0f48e8bb73
#
_cell.length_a   1.000
_cell.length_b   1.000
_cell.length_c   1.000
_cell.angle_alpha   90.00
_cell.angle_beta   90.00
_cell.angle_gamma   90.00
#
_symmetry.space_group_name_H-M   'P 1'
#
loop_
_entity.id
_entity.type
_entity.pdbx_description
1 polymer ?
#
loop_
_entity_poly.entity_id
_entity_poly.type
_entity_poly.pdbx_seq_one_letter_code
_entity_poly.pdbx_strand_id
1 'polypeptide(L)'
;MTQTQRPDVRELINRNPLSRFQKLIIFLGFCVIALDGFDIAIMGFIAPTLKLEWGVSNHQLGLVISAALIGLALGAIFSGPLADWLGRKKIIINSVFFFGFWTIATAFSHNVEQMMFFRFMTGLGLGAAMPNIGTLVSEYAPERQRSFIITVIFCGFTFGAAAGGFSASWLIPQFGWHSLMALGGILPLLFAPLLIWLLPESVRFLVIKQAPAARIRAILNRLYPGQISDNVRFILPAQPAAGNAMRIVLSRQYGFGSLMLWLVYFMGLFLVYILGSWLPTLVKAVGMTVSQAAIMTAIYQAGGTLGSLFAGWLMDRINPHRALGIIYAIGGLFTMAMGYAAGSFALLCMLAFISGACLNGANTGMNALSARYYPTQARATGSSWMHGVGRIGAILSAFAGAEMMALNLPFESVFLILGIPAALTVAGLAAKGIFAAGHPPVASTSPASVRGAS
;
A
#
# COMPACT_ATOMS: atom_id res chain seq x y z
N MET A 1 -25.99 23.10 37.90
CA MET A 1 -24.63 22.87 37.36
C MET A 1 -24.78 21.93 36.20
N THR A 2 -24.83 22.45 34.98
CA THR A 2 -24.95 21.70 33.74
C THR A 2 -23.63 20.90 33.55
N GLN A 3 -23.72 19.58 33.61
CA GLN A 3 -22.61 18.69 33.23
C GLN A 3 -22.19 19.07 31.82
N THR A 4 -20.99 19.63 31.68
CA THR A 4 -20.35 19.88 30.39
C THR A 4 -20.19 18.52 29.74
N GLN A 5 -21.08 18.16 28.84
CA GLN A 5 -20.92 16.97 28.01
C GLN A 5 -19.58 17.10 27.28
N ARG A 6 -18.70 16.14 27.50
CA ARG A 6 -17.40 16.03 26.82
C ARG A 6 -17.55 14.97 25.71
N PRO A 7 -18.11 15.31 24.54
CA PRO A 7 -18.28 14.32 23.50
C PRO A 7 -16.92 13.85 23.00
N ASP A 8 -16.76 12.55 23.00
CA ASP A 8 -15.66 11.91 22.30
C ASP A 8 -15.92 12.08 20.79
N VAL A 9 -14.95 12.68 20.08
CA VAL A 9 -15.00 12.86 18.62
C VAL A 9 -15.24 11.53 17.91
N ARG A 10 -14.69 10.45 18.44
CA ARG A 10 -14.81 9.12 17.88
C ARG A 10 -16.21 8.56 18.01
N GLU A 11 -16.87 8.81 19.14
CA GLU A 11 -18.25 8.42 19.37
C GLU A 11 -19.20 9.15 18.40
N LEU A 12 -18.95 10.44 18.15
CA LEU A 12 -19.70 11.22 17.16
C LEU A 12 -19.61 10.63 15.75
N ILE A 13 -18.41 10.23 15.33
CA ILE A 13 -18.17 9.60 14.02
C ILE A 13 -18.85 8.23 13.94
N ASN A 14 -18.83 7.45 15.02
CA ASN A 14 -19.38 6.09 15.04
C ASN A 14 -20.91 6.04 15.02
N ARG A 15 -21.57 7.04 15.63
CA ARG A 15 -23.04 7.12 15.72
C ARG A 15 -23.70 7.57 14.42
N ASN A 16 -22.99 8.35 13.61
CA ASN A 16 -23.55 8.96 12.41
C ASN A 16 -23.22 8.14 11.13
N PRO A 17 -24.05 8.25 10.08
CA PRO A 17 -23.73 7.73 8.76
C PRO A 17 -22.59 8.54 8.14
N LEU A 18 -21.94 7.96 7.10
CA LEU A 18 -20.87 8.64 6.34
C LEU A 18 -21.38 9.95 5.72
N SER A 19 -20.84 11.07 6.16
CA SER A 19 -21.14 12.40 5.62
C SER A 19 -20.54 12.59 4.21
N ARG A 20 -21.03 13.58 3.48
CA ARG A 20 -20.45 13.97 2.19
C ARG A 20 -18.98 14.38 2.32
N PHE A 21 -18.63 15.01 3.42
CA PHE A 21 -17.25 15.43 3.68
C PHE A 21 -16.32 14.25 3.95
N GLN A 22 -16.77 13.22 4.67
CA GLN A 22 -15.99 11.98 4.85
C GLN A 22 -15.78 11.25 3.52
N LYS A 23 -16.81 11.19 2.66
CA LYS A 23 -16.68 10.62 1.29
C LYS A 23 -15.65 11.37 0.46
N LEU A 24 -15.60 12.71 0.59
CA LEU A 24 -14.56 13.52 -0.06
C LEU A 24 -13.16 13.20 0.48
N ILE A 25 -13.00 13.06 1.80
CA ILE A 25 -11.69 12.68 2.40
C ILE A 25 -11.24 11.30 1.89
N ILE A 26 -12.16 10.34 1.81
CA ILE A 26 -11.89 9.00 1.27
C ILE A 26 -11.45 9.08 -0.19
N PHE A 27 -12.16 9.86 -1.01
CA PHE A 27 -11.83 10.07 -2.41
C PHE A 27 -10.45 10.72 -2.59
N LEU A 28 -10.15 11.77 -1.81
CA LEU A 28 -8.84 12.41 -1.83
C LEU A 28 -7.73 11.43 -1.40
N GLY A 29 -8.00 10.59 -0.40
CA GLY A 29 -7.08 9.54 0.04
C GLY A 29 -6.82 8.50 -1.05
N PHE A 30 -7.87 8.06 -1.73
CA PHE A 30 -7.75 7.16 -2.89
C PHE A 30 -6.89 7.79 -3.99
N CYS A 31 -7.11 9.07 -4.34
CA CYS A 31 -6.35 9.77 -5.36
C CYS A 31 -4.87 9.91 -4.99
N VAL A 32 -4.52 10.24 -3.74
CA VAL A 32 -3.12 10.31 -3.28
C VAL A 32 -2.42 8.96 -3.45
N ILE A 33 -3.08 7.87 -3.04
CA ILE A 33 -2.52 6.51 -3.19
C ILE A 33 -2.48 6.07 -4.65
N ALA A 34 -3.42 6.52 -5.48
CA ALA A 34 -3.40 6.26 -6.93
C ALA A 34 -2.23 6.97 -7.61
N LEU A 35 -1.92 8.21 -7.24
CA LEU A 35 -0.75 8.93 -7.72
C LEU A 35 0.56 8.25 -7.30
N ASP A 36 0.63 7.71 -6.08
CA ASP A 36 1.74 6.91 -5.59
C ASP A 36 1.93 5.63 -6.44
N GLY A 37 0.86 4.86 -6.64
CA GLY A 37 0.90 3.65 -7.47
C GLY A 37 1.26 3.93 -8.92
N PHE A 38 0.76 5.03 -9.49
CA PHE A 38 1.13 5.49 -10.82
C PHE A 38 2.64 5.72 -10.93
N ASP A 39 3.22 6.50 -10.00
CA ASP A 39 4.62 6.87 -10.03
C ASP A 39 5.57 5.68 -9.81
N ILE A 40 5.26 4.81 -8.86
CA ILE A 40 6.06 3.60 -8.59
C ILE A 40 6.11 2.70 -9.83
N ALA A 41 5.00 2.55 -10.55
CA ALA A 41 4.90 1.70 -11.72
C ALA A 41 5.62 2.25 -12.96
N ILE A 42 5.82 3.58 -13.05
CA ILE A 42 6.43 4.23 -14.24
C ILE A 42 7.78 3.60 -14.59
N MET A 43 8.64 3.32 -13.62
CA MET A 43 9.96 2.77 -13.89
C MET A 43 9.92 1.43 -14.62
N GLY A 44 8.96 0.56 -14.28
CA GLY A 44 8.75 -0.68 -15.01
C GLY A 44 8.37 -0.44 -16.47
N PHE A 45 7.52 0.53 -16.73
CA PHE A 45 7.06 0.85 -18.10
C PHE A 45 8.13 1.49 -18.97
N ILE A 46 8.98 2.34 -18.42
CA ILE A 46 10.05 3.01 -19.17
C ILE A 46 11.33 2.17 -19.30
N ALA A 47 11.52 1.16 -18.47
CA ALA A 47 12.74 0.34 -18.44
C ALA A 47 13.10 -0.26 -19.80
N PRO A 48 12.19 -0.86 -20.59
CA PRO A 48 12.51 -1.37 -21.92
C PRO A 48 13.02 -0.27 -22.86
N THR A 49 12.45 0.92 -22.82
CA THR A 49 12.83 2.06 -23.67
C THR A 49 14.18 2.62 -23.25
N LEU A 50 14.46 2.72 -21.95
CA LEU A 50 15.78 3.14 -21.44
C LEU A 50 16.90 2.19 -21.85
N LYS A 51 16.62 0.88 -21.88
CA LYS A 51 17.60 -0.10 -22.41
C LYS A 51 17.95 0.15 -23.87
N LEU A 52 16.96 0.51 -24.68
CA LEU A 52 17.16 0.78 -26.11
C LEU A 52 17.84 2.13 -26.35
N GLU A 53 17.44 3.19 -25.63
CA GLU A 53 17.95 4.54 -25.88
C GLU A 53 19.28 4.83 -25.20
N TRP A 54 19.48 4.38 -23.97
CA TRP A 54 20.68 4.65 -23.16
C TRP A 54 21.65 3.48 -23.12
N GLY A 55 21.27 2.30 -23.62
CA GLY A 55 22.10 1.11 -23.56
C GLY A 55 22.39 0.65 -22.12
N VAL A 56 21.51 0.96 -21.17
CA VAL A 56 21.68 0.62 -19.75
C VAL A 56 21.62 -0.89 -19.54
N SER A 57 22.45 -1.39 -18.62
CA SER A 57 22.46 -2.79 -18.23
C SER A 57 21.26 -3.12 -17.33
N ASN A 58 20.96 -4.42 -17.20
CA ASN A 58 19.93 -4.88 -16.27
C ASN A 58 20.26 -4.52 -14.82
N HIS A 59 21.54 -4.58 -14.43
CA HIS A 59 21.99 -4.16 -13.10
C HIS A 59 21.75 -2.67 -12.86
N GLN A 60 22.02 -1.80 -13.82
CA GLN A 60 21.74 -0.37 -13.72
C GLN A 60 20.26 -0.10 -13.59
N LEU A 61 19.39 -0.80 -14.32
CA LEU A 61 17.93 -0.70 -14.13
C LEU A 61 17.50 -1.15 -12.74
N GLY A 62 18.07 -2.26 -12.25
CA GLY A 62 17.80 -2.74 -10.89
C GLY A 62 18.17 -1.70 -9.83
N LEU A 63 19.30 -1.00 -10.00
CA LEU A 63 19.73 0.09 -9.12
C LEU A 63 18.75 1.27 -9.15
N VAL A 64 18.28 1.68 -10.33
CA VAL A 64 17.31 2.79 -10.47
C VAL A 64 15.97 2.42 -9.82
N ILE A 65 15.48 1.20 -10.05
CA ILE A 65 14.23 0.72 -9.45
C ILE A 65 14.37 0.63 -7.93
N SER A 66 15.47 0.04 -7.44
CA SER A 66 15.70 -0.10 -6.00
C SER A 66 15.89 1.25 -5.30
N ALA A 67 16.46 2.26 -5.95
CA ALA A 67 16.66 3.58 -5.39
C ALA A 67 15.33 4.21 -4.93
N ALA A 68 14.27 4.13 -5.75
CA ALA A 68 12.95 4.60 -5.38
C ALA A 68 12.37 3.81 -4.19
N LEU A 69 12.54 2.49 -4.18
CA LEU A 69 12.03 1.63 -3.10
C LEU A 69 12.77 1.84 -1.78
N ILE A 70 14.08 2.09 -1.81
CA ILE A 70 14.89 2.46 -0.64
C ILE A 70 14.42 3.82 -0.11
N GLY A 71 14.26 4.81 -0.99
CA GLY A 71 13.72 6.12 -0.63
C GLY A 71 12.35 6.00 0.03
N LEU A 72 11.47 5.18 -0.54
CA LEU A 72 10.12 4.90 -0.02
C LEU A 72 10.16 4.26 1.38
N ALA A 73 11.07 3.33 1.63
CA ALA A 73 11.24 2.73 2.94
C ALA A 73 11.70 3.77 3.99
N LEU A 74 12.71 4.57 3.65
CA LEU A 74 13.22 5.62 4.53
C LEU A 74 12.18 6.73 4.76
N GLY A 75 11.49 7.18 3.70
CA GLY A 75 10.43 8.18 3.80
C GLY A 75 9.31 7.74 4.75
N ALA A 76 8.92 6.48 4.70
CA ALA A 76 7.90 5.93 5.60
C ALA A 76 8.36 5.90 7.08
N ILE A 77 9.64 5.59 7.33
CA ILE A 77 10.19 5.55 8.69
C ILE A 77 10.20 6.96 9.31
N PHE A 78 10.68 7.94 8.58
CA PHE A 78 10.83 9.30 9.11
C PHE A 78 9.53 10.10 9.12
N SER A 79 8.57 9.76 8.29
CA SER A 79 7.32 10.53 8.15
C SER A 79 6.41 10.45 9.37
N GLY A 80 6.42 9.35 10.12
CA GLY A 80 5.59 9.17 11.32
C GLY A 80 5.89 10.22 12.40
N PRO A 81 7.12 10.26 12.94
CA PRO A 81 7.54 11.29 13.90
C PRO A 81 7.35 12.72 13.37
N LEU A 82 7.61 12.93 12.09
CA LEU A 82 7.45 14.24 11.46
C LEU A 82 5.98 14.67 11.40
N ALA A 83 5.06 13.74 11.13
CA ALA A 83 3.62 13.98 11.12
C ALA A 83 3.05 14.26 12.53
N ASP A 84 3.61 13.64 13.55
CA ASP A 84 3.25 13.90 14.94
C ASP A 84 3.71 15.30 15.40
N TRP A 85 4.73 15.86 14.76
CA TRP A 85 5.24 17.20 15.04
C TRP A 85 4.55 18.28 14.20
N LEU A 86 4.47 18.12 12.87
CA LEU A 86 3.99 19.13 11.91
C LEU A 86 2.49 19.02 11.57
N GLY A 87 1.87 17.86 11.82
CA GLY A 87 0.52 17.53 11.40
C GLY A 87 0.48 16.69 10.12
N ARG A 88 -0.54 15.85 10.02
CA ARG A 88 -0.68 14.89 8.92
C ARG A 88 -0.98 15.53 7.60
N LYS A 89 -1.88 16.53 7.59
CA LYS A 89 -2.22 17.29 6.39
C LYS A 89 -0.98 17.90 5.73
N LYS A 90 -0.12 18.57 6.52
CA LYS A 90 1.10 19.22 5.99
C LYS A 90 2.06 18.19 5.41
N ILE A 91 2.26 17.06 6.08
CA ILE A 91 3.14 16.00 5.56
C ILE A 91 2.61 15.42 4.26
N ILE A 92 1.31 15.14 4.16
CA ILE A 92 0.70 14.63 2.92
C ILE A 92 0.89 15.61 1.77
N ILE A 93 0.56 16.88 1.96
CA ILE A 93 0.68 17.91 0.92
C ILE A 93 2.13 18.08 0.48
N ASN A 94 3.05 18.21 1.44
CA ASN A 94 4.48 18.36 1.14
C ASN A 94 5.03 17.11 0.43
N SER A 95 4.58 15.91 0.81
CA SER A 95 4.98 14.67 0.16
C SER A 95 4.52 14.60 -1.29
N VAL A 96 3.25 14.95 -1.55
CA VAL A 96 2.68 14.96 -2.91
C VAL A 96 3.40 15.98 -3.79
N PHE A 97 3.66 17.18 -3.27
CA PHE A 97 4.44 18.18 -3.99
C PHE A 97 5.88 17.71 -4.23
N PHE A 98 6.53 17.14 -3.21
CA PHE A 98 7.92 16.71 -3.26
C PHE A 98 8.12 15.59 -4.27
N PHE A 99 7.32 14.51 -4.22
CA PHE A 99 7.50 13.44 -5.20
C PHE A 99 7.09 13.88 -6.62
N GLY A 100 6.06 14.72 -6.77
CA GLY A 100 5.70 15.28 -8.06
C GLY A 100 6.82 16.09 -8.69
N PHE A 101 7.49 16.94 -7.90
CA PHE A 101 8.64 17.72 -8.35
C PHE A 101 9.81 16.83 -8.81
N TRP A 102 10.19 15.84 -8.00
CA TRP A 102 11.30 14.95 -8.32
C TRP A 102 10.99 13.97 -9.46
N THR A 103 9.73 13.62 -9.66
CA THR A 103 9.30 12.84 -10.83
C THR A 103 9.46 13.66 -12.11
N ILE A 104 9.11 14.96 -12.10
CA ILE A 104 9.40 15.84 -13.23
C ILE A 104 10.91 15.97 -13.45
N ALA A 105 11.69 16.16 -12.38
CA ALA A 105 13.14 16.22 -12.47
C ALA A 105 13.72 14.95 -13.13
N THR A 106 13.15 13.78 -12.82
CA THR A 106 13.54 12.51 -13.44
C THR A 106 13.34 12.51 -14.96
N ALA A 107 12.30 13.21 -15.48
CA ALA A 107 12.09 13.35 -16.93
C ALA A 107 13.24 14.10 -17.62
N PHE A 108 13.99 14.92 -16.91
CA PHE A 108 15.16 15.68 -17.42
C PHE A 108 16.50 15.04 -17.06
N SER A 109 16.53 13.82 -16.58
CA SER A 109 17.78 13.12 -16.29
C SER A 109 18.50 12.74 -17.58
N HIS A 110 19.85 12.87 -17.56
CA HIS A 110 20.70 12.61 -18.71
C HIS A 110 21.56 11.35 -18.56
N ASN A 111 21.62 10.80 -17.36
CA ASN A 111 22.39 9.60 -17.06
C ASN A 111 21.75 8.79 -15.92
N VAL A 112 22.26 7.59 -15.72
CA VAL A 112 21.75 6.63 -14.73
C VAL A 112 21.90 7.17 -13.31
N GLU A 113 23.03 7.81 -12.99
CA GLU A 113 23.31 8.31 -11.64
C GLU A 113 22.34 9.43 -11.25
N GLN A 114 22.06 10.36 -12.16
CA GLN A 114 21.04 11.40 -11.93
C GLN A 114 19.66 10.79 -11.75
N MET A 115 19.30 9.81 -12.59
CA MET A 115 18.02 9.15 -12.49
C MET A 115 17.89 8.41 -11.15
N MET A 116 18.91 7.69 -10.71
CA MET A 116 18.94 7.04 -9.39
C MET A 116 18.70 8.03 -8.26
N PHE A 117 19.42 9.15 -8.27
CA PHE A 117 19.27 10.19 -7.25
C PHE A 117 17.86 10.78 -7.24
N PHE A 118 17.32 11.14 -8.41
CA PHE A 118 15.97 11.71 -8.50
C PHE A 118 14.90 10.71 -8.12
N ARG A 119 15.06 9.43 -8.48
CA ARG A 119 14.15 8.35 -8.06
C ARG A 119 14.22 8.07 -6.57
N PHE A 120 15.40 8.15 -5.96
CA PHE A 120 15.54 8.07 -4.51
C PHE A 120 14.79 9.21 -3.80
N MET A 121 14.95 10.43 -4.29
CA MET A 121 14.23 11.60 -3.74
C MET A 121 12.71 11.47 -3.94
N THR A 122 12.27 11.02 -5.12
CA THR A 122 10.85 10.70 -5.36
C THR A 122 10.35 9.69 -4.33
N GLY A 123 11.10 8.62 -4.12
CA GLY A 123 10.77 7.58 -3.14
C GLY A 123 10.59 8.11 -1.72
N LEU A 124 11.44 9.02 -1.26
CA LEU A 124 11.29 9.67 0.06
C LEU A 124 9.91 10.34 0.20
N GLY A 125 9.47 11.05 -0.82
CA GLY A 125 8.14 11.67 -0.84
C GLY A 125 7.01 10.64 -0.82
N LEU A 126 7.07 9.65 -1.70
CA LEU A 126 6.06 8.58 -1.79
C LEU A 126 5.94 7.81 -0.47
N GLY A 127 7.08 7.47 0.16
CA GLY A 127 7.10 6.78 1.44
C GLY A 127 6.43 7.54 2.58
N ALA A 128 6.43 8.86 2.52
CA ALA A 128 5.78 9.70 3.52
C ALA A 128 4.27 9.87 3.27
N ALA A 129 3.81 9.83 2.02
CA ALA A 129 2.41 10.08 1.67
C ALA A 129 1.46 8.96 2.14
N MET A 130 1.76 7.71 1.76
CA MET A 130 0.86 6.56 1.93
C MET A 130 0.49 6.27 3.42
N PRO A 131 1.41 6.17 4.37
CA PRO A 131 1.06 5.87 5.75
C PRO A 131 0.29 7.02 6.41
N ASN A 132 0.61 8.27 6.05
CA ASN A 132 -0.04 9.43 6.64
C ASN A 132 -1.47 9.63 6.14
N ILE A 133 -1.71 9.43 4.83
CA ILE A 133 -3.08 9.50 4.29
C ILE A 133 -3.95 8.34 4.80
N GLY A 134 -3.38 7.12 4.89
CA GLY A 134 -4.08 5.98 5.46
C GLY A 134 -4.50 6.23 6.90
N THR A 135 -3.61 6.78 7.70
CA THR A 135 -3.91 7.14 9.09
C THR A 135 -4.95 8.25 9.17
N LEU A 136 -4.80 9.32 8.38
CA LEU A 136 -5.77 10.43 8.37
C LEU A 136 -7.17 9.94 8.01
N VAL A 137 -7.32 9.16 6.94
CA VAL A 137 -8.61 8.59 6.53
C VAL A 137 -9.18 7.68 7.61
N SER A 138 -8.35 6.86 8.27
CA SER A 138 -8.78 5.96 9.35
C SER A 138 -9.35 6.71 10.56
N GLU A 139 -8.87 7.91 10.83
CA GLU A 139 -9.38 8.77 11.91
C GLU A 139 -10.77 9.33 11.63
N TYR A 140 -11.08 9.58 10.35
CA TYR A 140 -12.40 10.04 9.91
C TYR A 140 -13.38 8.91 9.55
N ALA A 141 -12.92 7.66 9.54
CA ALA A 141 -13.75 6.51 9.21
C ALA A 141 -14.47 5.94 10.44
N PRO A 142 -15.79 5.66 10.37
CA PRO A 142 -16.51 4.92 11.40
C PRO A 142 -15.91 3.54 11.64
N GLU A 143 -15.85 3.09 12.89
CA GLU A 143 -15.21 1.78 13.23
C GLU A 143 -15.81 0.61 12.47
N ARG A 144 -17.12 0.61 12.31
CA ARG A 144 -17.84 -0.45 11.57
C ARG A 144 -17.43 -0.59 10.11
N GLN A 145 -16.93 0.47 9.47
CA GLN A 145 -16.58 0.51 8.04
C GLN A 145 -15.09 0.80 7.81
N ARG A 146 -14.30 1.01 8.87
CA ARG A 146 -12.90 1.44 8.76
C ARG A 146 -12.06 0.51 7.91
N SER A 147 -12.14 -0.80 8.14
CA SER A 147 -11.36 -1.78 7.38
C SER A 147 -11.70 -1.74 5.89
N PHE A 148 -12.98 -1.65 5.56
CA PHE A 148 -13.43 -1.55 4.18
C PHE A 148 -12.95 -0.26 3.53
N ILE A 149 -13.10 0.89 4.19
CA ILE A 149 -12.66 2.20 3.70
C ILE A 149 -11.15 2.20 3.45
N ILE A 150 -10.36 1.66 4.38
CA ILE A 150 -8.91 1.54 4.22
C ILE A 150 -8.56 0.65 3.04
N THR A 151 -9.24 -0.49 2.86
CA THR A 151 -9.04 -1.34 1.68
C THR A 151 -9.35 -0.58 0.40
N VAL A 152 -10.44 0.16 0.34
CA VAL A 152 -10.83 0.95 -0.84
C VAL A 152 -9.75 1.98 -1.19
N ILE A 153 -9.24 2.74 -0.23
CA ILE A 153 -8.20 3.72 -0.55
C ILE A 153 -6.89 3.06 -1.00
N PHE A 154 -6.51 1.91 -0.42
CA PHE A 154 -5.31 1.18 -0.85
C PHE A 154 -5.46 0.49 -2.21
N CYS A 155 -6.68 0.16 -2.66
CA CYS A 155 -6.94 -0.24 -4.05
C CYS A 155 -6.54 0.86 -5.05
N GLY A 156 -6.45 2.11 -4.61
CA GLY A 156 -5.91 3.23 -5.40
C GLY A 156 -4.51 2.94 -5.94
N PHE A 157 -3.65 2.24 -5.19
CA PHE A 157 -2.29 1.92 -5.63
C PHE A 157 -2.28 1.10 -6.93
N THR A 158 -2.97 -0.02 -6.96
CA THR A 158 -3.06 -0.86 -8.17
C THR A 158 -3.85 -0.19 -9.29
N PHE A 159 -4.87 0.59 -8.94
CA PHE A 159 -5.61 1.41 -9.90
C PHE A 159 -4.69 2.46 -10.57
N GLY A 160 -3.90 3.19 -9.79
CA GLY A 160 -2.94 4.16 -10.30
C GLY A 160 -1.86 3.52 -11.16
N ALA A 161 -1.34 2.37 -10.74
CA ALA A 161 -0.37 1.59 -11.52
C ALA A 161 -0.96 1.10 -12.86
N ALA A 162 -2.23 0.66 -12.86
CA ALA A 162 -2.94 0.30 -14.09
C ALA A 162 -3.14 1.50 -15.02
N ALA A 163 -3.58 2.65 -14.47
CA ALA A 163 -3.72 3.90 -15.22
C ALA A 163 -2.37 4.33 -15.83
N GLY A 164 -1.27 4.16 -15.07
CA GLY A 164 0.08 4.39 -15.55
C GLY A 164 0.44 3.52 -16.75
N GLY A 165 0.10 2.24 -16.70
CA GLY A 165 0.36 1.30 -17.81
C GLY A 165 -0.46 1.61 -19.07
N PHE A 166 -1.74 1.92 -18.93
CA PHE A 166 -2.56 2.35 -20.07
C PHE A 166 -2.05 3.68 -20.64
N SER A 167 -1.65 4.63 -19.80
CA SER A 167 -1.02 5.87 -20.26
C SER A 167 0.31 5.60 -20.98
N ALA A 168 1.13 4.71 -20.43
CA ALA A 168 2.41 4.32 -21.00
C ALA A 168 2.26 3.71 -22.41
N SER A 169 1.25 2.87 -22.61
CA SER A 169 1.00 2.18 -23.88
C SER A 169 0.76 3.14 -25.04
N TRP A 170 0.25 4.32 -24.74
CA TRP A 170 0.00 5.36 -25.74
C TRP A 170 1.09 6.43 -25.77
N LEU A 171 1.53 6.92 -24.61
CA LEU A 171 2.48 8.04 -24.51
C LEU A 171 3.89 7.64 -24.96
N ILE A 172 4.40 6.48 -24.53
CA ILE A 172 5.79 6.09 -24.81
C ILE A 172 6.04 5.93 -26.30
N PRO A 173 5.20 5.22 -27.10
CA PRO A 173 5.45 5.08 -28.54
C PRO A 173 5.38 6.40 -29.31
N GLN A 174 4.59 7.39 -28.85
CA GLN A 174 4.36 8.64 -29.58
C GLN A 174 5.29 9.77 -29.14
N PHE A 175 5.54 9.89 -27.82
CA PHE A 175 6.24 11.04 -27.23
C PHE A 175 7.47 10.65 -26.42
N GLY A 176 7.81 9.37 -26.36
CA GLY A 176 8.91 8.86 -25.58
C GLY A 176 8.61 8.73 -24.07
N TRP A 177 9.53 8.13 -23.33
CA TRP A 177 9.38 7.86 -21.90
C TRP A 177 9.32 9.14 -21.03
N HIS A 178 9.93 10.24 -21.50
CA HIS A 178 9.92 11.54 -20.83
C HIS A 178 8.49 12.05 -20.60
N SER A 179 7.58 11.80 -21.55
CA SER A 179 6.18 12.23 -21.48
C SER A 179 5.42 11.54 -20.34
N LEU A 180 5.69 10.26 -20.11
CA LEU A 180 5.08 9.51 -19.03
C LEU A 180 5.59 10.00 -17.65
N MET A 181 6.89 10.28 -17.54
CA MET A 181 7.48 10.88 -16.34
C MET A 181 6.92 12.27 -16.08
N ALA A 182 6.80 13.10 -17.11
CA ALA A 182 6.21 14.43 -16.98
C ALA A 182 4.75 14.34 -16.51
N LEU A 183 3.96 13.45 -17.07
CA LEU A 183 2.58 13.23 -16.62
C LEU A 183 2.53 12.78 -15.15
N GLY A 184 3.38 11.82 -14.76
CA GLY A 184 3.48 11.31 -13.39
C GLY A 184 3.85 12.37 -12.37
N GLY A 185 4.60 13.41 -12.77
CA GLY A 185 4.95 14.53 -11.89
C GLY A 185 3.97 15.70 -11.93
N ILE A 186 3.40 16.00 -13.10
CA ILE A 186 2.42 17.10 -13.27
C ILE A 186 1.13 16.78 -12.52
N LEU A 187 0.62 15.55 -12.58
CA LEU A 187 -0.61 15.17 -11.89
C LEU A 187 -0.57 15.43 -10.38
N PRO A 188 0.45 14.98 -9.62
CA PRO A 188 0.56 15.31 -8.20
C PRO A 188 0.67 16.81 -7.94
N LEU A 189 1.44 17.55 -8.75
CA LEU A 189 1.59 18.98 -8.57
C LEU A 189 0.29 19.76 -8.79
N LEU A 190 -0.54 19.33 -9.73
CA LEU A 190 -1.88 19.90 -9.94
C LEU A 190 -2.85 19.48 -8.84
N PHE A 191 -2.63 18.32 -8.24
CA PHE A 191 -3.49 17.80 -7.17
C PHE A 191 -3.16 18.42 -5.79
N ALA A 192 -1.91 18.82 -5.57
CA ALA A 192 -1.46 19.39 -4.29
C ALA A 192 -2.28 20.64 -3.86
N PRO A 193 -2.57 21.64 -4.73
CA PRO A 193 -3.44 22.75 -4.37
C PRO A 193 -4.85 22.32 -3.92
N LEU A 194 -5.40 21.29 -4.57
CA LEU A 194 -6.71 20.74 -4.20
C LEU A 194 -6.68 20.15 -2.79
N LEU A 195 -5.60 19.47 -2.42
CA LEU A 195 -5.39 18.97 -1.06
C LEU A 195 -5.27 20.10 -0.03
N ILE A 196 -4.62 21.21 -0.38
CA ILE A 196 -4.51 22.37 0.52
C ILE A 196 -5.89 22.88 0.92
N TRP A 197 -6.81 22.96 -0.02
CA TRP A 197 -8.15 23.51 0.20
C TRP A 197 -9.13 22.51 0.80
N LEU A 198 -9.11 21.26 0.37
CA LEU A 198 -10.15 20.28 0.69
C LEU A 198 -9.78 19.33 1.81
N LEU A 199 -8.49 18.95 1.96
CA LEU A 199 -8.08 17.99 2.98
C LEU A 199 -8.09 18.65 4.37
N PRO A 200 -8.78 18.10 5.37
CA PRO A 200 -8.72 18.60 6.73
C PRO A 200 -7.45 18.12 7.44
N GLU A 201 -7.07 18.82 8.51
CA GLU A 201 -6.07 18.31 9.44
C GLU A 201 -6.67 17.21 10.33
N SER A 202 -5.84 16.34 10.88
CA SER A 202 -6.24 15.35 11.88
C SER A 202 -6.86 16.03 13.11
N VAL A 203 -8.11 15.70 13.44
CA VAL A 203 -8.75 16.20 14.65
C VAL A 203 -7.99 15.71 15.88
N ARG A 204 -7.51 14.47 15.86
CA ARG A 204 -6.68 13.92 16.93
C ARG A 204 -5.40 14.72 17.14
N PHE A 205 -4.68 15.07 16.06
CA PHE A 205 -3.50 15.92 16.15
C PHE A 205 -3.82 17.28 16.75
N LEU A 206 -4.92 17.92 16.33
CA LEU A 206 -5.34 19.22 16.84
C LEU A 206 -5.68 19.19 18.33
N VAL A 207 -6.32 18.13 18.81
CA VAL A 207 -6.64 17.95 20.24
C VAL A 207 -5.35 17.72 21.05
N ILE A 208 -4.42 16.89 20.59
CA ILE A 208 -3.12 16.65 21.26
C ILE A 208 -2.31 17.94 21.35
N LYS A 209 -2.30 18.74 20.29
CA LYS A 209 -1.57 20.03 20.25
C LYS A 209 -2.33 21.17 20.93
N GLN A 210 -3.46 20.89 21.59
CA GLN A 210 -4.28 21.90 22.26
C GLN A 210 -4.65 23.08 21.34
N ALA A 211 -4.93 22.78 20.08
CA ALA A 211 -5.35 23.80 19.10
C ALA A 211 -6.64 24.49 19.55
N PRO A 212 -6.88 25.75 19.11
CA PRO A 212 -8.11 26.48 19.45
C PRO A 212 -9.38 25.66 19.15
N ALA A 213 -10.29 25.56 20.12
CA ALA A 213 -11.52 24.79 19.99
C ALA A 213 -12.35 25.18 18.75
N ALA A 214 -12.29 26.45 18.35
CA ALA A 214 -12.93 26.96 17.14
C ALA A 214 -12.46 26.23 15.86
N ARG A 215 -11.17 25.90 15.76
CA ARG A 215 -10.59 25.18 14.61
C ARG A 215 -11.07 23.73 14.55
N ILE A 216 -11.12 23.05 15.69
CA ILE A 216 -11.64 21.68 15.80
C ILE A 216 -13.13 21.67 15.44
N ARG A 217 -13.88 22.61 16.00
CA ARG A 217 -15.31 22.77 15.75
C ARG A 217 -15.62 23.05 14.27
N ALA A 218 -14.83 23.88 13.60
CA ALA A 218 -15.00 24.15 12.17
C ALA A 218 -14.89 22.87 11.32
N ILE A 219 -13.95 21.96 11.64
CA ILE A 219 -13.82 20.67 10.95
C ILE A 219 -15.01 19.76 11.27
N LEU A 220 -15.39 19.66 12.54
CA LEU A 220 -16.49 18.79 12.96
C LEU A 220 -17.86 19.29 12.45
N ASN A 221 -18.07 20.59 12.33
CA ASN A 221 -19.26 21.16 11.70
C ASN A 221 -19.34 20.89 10.19
N ARG A 222 -18.20 20.70 9.51
CA ARG A 222 -18.18 20.22 8.11
C ARG A 222 -18.56 18.74 8.01
N LEU A 223 -18.26 17.95 9.05
CA LEU A 223 -18.65 16.53 9.12
C LEU A 223 -20.15 16.40 9.40
N TYR A 224 -20.63 17.06 10.45
CA TYR A 224 -22.00 16.96 10.96
C TYR A 224 -22.53 18.33 11.35
N PRO A 225 -23.12 19.08 10.38
CA PRO A 225 -23.61 20.42 10.61
C PRO A 225 -24.66 20.46 11.74
N GLY A 226 -24.50 21.40 12.69
CA GLY A 226 -25.48 21.66 13.75
C GLY A 226 -25.51 20.65 14.91
N GLN A 227 -24.63 19.65 14.92
CA GLN A 227 -24.58 18.64 16.00
C GLN A 227 -23.61 19.00 17.15
N ILE A 228 -22.85 20.08 17.02
CA ILE A 228 -21.77 20.42 17.95
C ILE A 228 -22.07 21.71 18.65
N SER A 229 -22.24 21.65 19.98
CA SER A 229 -22.51 22.81 20.87
C SER A 229 -21.27 23.71 21.01
N ASP A 230 -21.48 24.98 21.25
CA ASP A 230 -20.42 25.98 21.38
C ASP A 230 -19.48 25.78 22.57
N ASN A 231 -19.93 25.10 23.63
CA ASN A 231 -19.23 24.93 24.91
C ASN A 231 -18.56 23.54 25.06
N VAL A 232 -18.22 22.85 23.97
CA VAL A 232 -17.71 21.50 24.01
C VAL A 232 -16.17 21.48 24.15
N ARG A 233 -15.67 20.75 25.14
CA ARG A 233 -14.23 20.35 25.22
C ARG A 233 -14.06 18.97 24.61
N PHE A 234 -13.12 18.85 23.70
CA PHE A 234 -12.83 17.60 23.02
C PHE A 234 -11.81 16.80 23.82
N ILE A 235 -12.09 15.52 24.01
CA ILE A 235 -11.21 14.57 24.69
C ILE A 235 -10.92 13.42 23.73
N LEU A 236 -9.72 12.91 23.82
CA LEU A 236 -9.35 11.66 23.16
C LEU A 236 -9.41 10.52 24.17
N PRO A 237 -9.87 9.33 23.77
CA PRO A 237 -9.76 8.15 24.61
C PRO A 237 -8.31 7.94 25.03
N ALA A 238 -8.10 7.56 26.29
CA ALA A 238 -6.78 7.21 26.79
C ALA A 238 -6.20 6.06 25.96
N GLN A 239 -5.02 6.26 25.37
CA GLN A 239 -4.33 5.15 24.71
C GLN A 239 -3.68 4.27 25.78
N PRO A 240 -3.76 2.93 25.64
CA PRO A 240 -2.94 2.03 26.45
C PRO A 240 -1.47 2.42 26.30
N ALA A 241 -0.75 2.48 27.42
CA ALA A 241 0.69 2.76 27.41
C ALA A 241 1.42 1.80 26.46
N ALA A 242 2.29 2.34 25.63
CA ALA A 242 3.06 1.59 24.61
C ALA A 242 4.17 0.68 25.22
N GLY A 243 4.01 0.27 26.48
CA GLY A 243 4.97 -0.59 27.17
C GLY A 243 4.95 -2.03 26.62
N ASN A 244 6.12 -2.55 26.23
CA ASN A 244 6.37 -3.96 25.89
C ASN A 244 5.66 -4.55 24.65
N ALA A 245 5.14 -3.73 23.72
CA ALA A 245 4.46 -4.23 22.53
C ALA A 245 5.34 -5.21 21.70
N MET A 246 6.64 -4.92 21.55
CA MET A 246 7.56 -5.79 20.82
C MET A 246 7.78 -7.13 21.55
N ARG A 247 7.82 -7.11 22.88
CA ARG A 247 7.91 -8.35 23.69
C ARG A 247 6.68 -9.24 23.49
N ILE A 248 5.50 -8.64 23.30
CA ILE A 248 4.27 -9.39 22.99
C ILE A 248 4.37 -9.99 21.59
N VAL A 249 4.79 -9.21 20.58
CA VAL A 249 4.95 -9.65 19.18
C VAL A 249 5.89 -10.84 19.06
N LEU A 250 6.99 -10.85 19.81
CA LEU A 250 8.00 -11.91 19.83
C LEU A 250 7.81 -12.93 20.97
N SER A 251 6.71 -12.85 21.72
CA SER A 251 6.43 -13.80 22.81
C SER A 251 6.24 -15.22 22.26
N ARG A 252 6.37 -16.22 23.14
CA ARG A 252 6.14 -17.63 22.79
C ARG A 252 4.77 -17.87 22.16
N GLN A 253 3.78 -17.07 22.51
CA GLN A 253 2.42 -17.18 22.00
C GLN A 253 2.27 -16.59 20.58
N TYR A 254 2.93 -15.46 20.29
CA TYR A 254 2.74 -14.73 19.01
C TYR A 254 3.95 -14.81 18.08
N GLY A 255 5.15 -15.15 18.61
CA GLY A 255 6.40 -15.03 17.87
C GLY A 255 6.46 -15.86 16.60
N PHE A 256 6.07 -17.14 16.66
CA PHE A 256 6.05 -18.00 15.47
C PHE A 256 5.10 -17.47 14.41
N GLY A 257 3.88 -17.12 14.78
CA GLY A 257 2.90 -16.56 13.84
C GLY A 257 3.32 -15.20 13.29
N SER A 258 4.04 -14.37 14.08
CA SER A 258 4.63 -13.11 13.61
C SER A 258 5.69 -13.35 12.54
N LEU A 259 6.60 -14.30 12.76
CA LEU A 259 7.61 -14.67 11.77
C LEU A 259 6.99 -15.18 10.47
N MET A 260 5.94 -16.01 10.57
CA MET A 260 5.22 -16.51 9.40
C MET A 260 4.50 -15.37 8.66
N LEU A 261 3.87 -14.43 9.37
CA LEU A 261 3.25 -13.25 8.76
C LEU A 261 4.29 -12.40 8.03
N TRP A 262 5.46 -12.18 8.64
CA TRP A 262 6.53 -11.40 8.04
C TRP A 262 7.11 -12.09 6.80
N LEU A 263 7.35 -13.40 6.87
CA LEU A 263 7.80 -14.19 5.72
C LEU A 263 6.81 -14.12 4.56
N VAL A 264 5.53 -14.35 4.83
CA VAL A 264 4.48 -14.31 3.80
C VAL A 264 4.37 -12.93 3.17
N TYR A 265 4.41 -11.87 3.98
CA TYR A 265 4.32 -10.51 3.47
C TYR A 265 5.56 -10.09 2.70
N PHE A 266 6.76 -10.52 3.15
CA PHE A 266 8.01 -10.34 2.43
C PHE A 266 7.98 -10.99 1.04
N MET A 267 7.59 -12.26 0.96
CA MET A 267 7.49 -12.98 -0.30
C MET A 267 6.36 -12.44 -1.18
N GLY A 268 5.25 -12.03 -0.58
CA GLY A 268 4.12 -11.41 -1.29
C GLY A 268 4.52 -10.09 -1.94
N LEU A 269 5.18 -9.18 -1.21
CA LEU A 269 5.68 -7.93 -1.76
C LEU A 269 6.81 -8.17 -2.77
N PHE A 270 7.69 -9.14 -2.54
CA PHE A 270 8.68 -9.55 -3.53
C PHE A 270 8.03 -9.89 -4.87
N LEU A 271 6.99 -10.75 -4.87
CA LEU A 271 6.26 -11.13 -6.08
C LEU A 271 5.55 -9.95 -6.74
N VAL A 272 4.84 -9.14 -5.96
CA VAL A 272 4.09 -7.99 -6.48
C VAL A 272 5.02 -6.98 -7.15
N TYR A 273 6.16 -6.67 -6.51
CA TYR A 273 7.08 -5.67 -7.03
C TYR A 273 7.96 -6.19 -8.16
N ILE A 274 8.38 -7.47 -8.15
CA ILE A 274 9.15 -8.03 -9.28
C ILE A 274 8.29 -8.07 -10.54
N LEU A 275 7.04 -8.51 -10.45
CA LEU A 275 6.13 -8.50 -11.59
C LEU A 275 5.76 -7.07 -11.99
N GLY A 276 5.44 -6.18 -11.04
CA GLY A 276 5.12 -4.79 -11.35
C GLY A 276 6.24 -4.03 -12.05
N SER A 277 7.50 -4.30 -11.71
CA SER A 277 8.66 -3.56 -12.23
C SER A 277 9.31 -4.21 -13.45
N TRP A 278 9.37 -5.54 -13.51
CA TRP A 278 10.12 -6.25 -14.54
C TRP A 278 9.26 -6.90 -15.63
N LEU A 279 7.95 -7.04 -15.42
CA LEU A 279 7.05 -7.65 -16.39
C LEU A 279 7.10 -6.97 -17.76
N PRO A 280 7.10 -5.61 -17.89
CA PRO A 280 7.24 -4.96 -19.20
C PRO A 280 8.54 -5.35 -19.92
N THR A 281 9.65 -5.41 -19.21
CA THR A 281 10.95 -5.79 -19.78
C THR A 281 10.98 -7.25 -20.22
N LEU A 282 10.42 -8.16 -19.40
CA LEU A 282 10.31 -9.59 -19.71
C LEU A 282 9.48 -9.85 -20.97
N VAL A 283 8.32 -9.18 -21.07
CA VAL A 283 7.40 -9.34 -22.19
C VAL A 283 7.95 -8.71 -23.46
N LYS A 284 8.67 -7.61 -23.35
CA LYS A 284 9.39 -7.00 -24.47
C LYS A 284 10.48 -7.94 -25.01
N ALA A 285 11.17 -8.67 -24.12
CA ALA A 285 12.24 -9.61 -24.51
C ALA A 285 11.74 -10.79 -25.37
N VAL A 286 10.47 -11.17 -25.27
CA VAL A 286 9.87 -12.22 -26.13
C VAL A 286 9.22 -11.68 -27.40
N GLY A 287 9.57 -10.44 -27.79
CA GLY A 287 9.21 -9.87 -29.10
C GLY A 287 7.91 -9.06 -29.11
N MET A 288 7.29 -8.79 -27.97
CA MET A 288 6.13 -7.93 -27.92
C MET A 288 6.52 -6.45 -28.02
N THR A 289 5.59 -5.60 -28.46
CA THR A 289 5.80 -4.16 -28.53
C THR A 289 5.82 -3.54 -27.12
N VAL A 290 6.40 -2.33 -27.01
CA VAL A 290 6.38 -1.55 -25.76
C VAL A 290 4.94 -1.30 -25.30
N SER A 291 4.05 -1.00 -26.24
CA SER A 291 2.62 -0.79 -25.97
C SER A 291 1.95 -2.06 -25.42
N GLN A 292 2.20 -3.21 -26.03
CA GLN A 292 1.66 -4.50 -25.55
C GLN A 292 2.17 -4.84 -24.16
N ALA A 293 3.45 -4.64 -23.91
CA ALA A 293 4.05 -4.87 -22.59
C ALA A 293 3.43 -3.99 -21.51
N ALA A 294 3.19 -2.71 -21.83
CA ALA A 294 2.55 -1.76 -20.92
C ALA A 294 1.07 -2.14 -20.65
N ILE A 295 0.32 -2.50 -21.68
CA ILE A 295 -1.09 -2.93 -21.54
C ILE A 295 -1.19 -4.19 -20.69
N MET A 296 -0.34 -5.19 -20.92
CA MET A 296 -0.38 -6.43 -20.16
C MET A 296 -0.08 -6.19 -18.68
N THR A 297 0.91 -5.36 -18.37
CA THR A 297 1.22 -4.98 -16.99
C THR A 297 0.11 -4.13 -16.36
N ALA A 298 -0.54 -3.26 -17.14
CA ALA A 298 -1.73 -2.53 -16.69
C ALA A 298 -2.89 -3.47 -16.34
N ILE A 299 -3.11 -4.50 -17.14
CA ILE A 299 -4.13 -5.53 -16.89
C ILE A 299 -3.79 -6.34 -15.62
N TYR A 300 -2.52 -6.68 -15.41
CA TYR A 300 -2.05 -7.29 -14.16
C TYR A 300 -2.42 -6.42 -12.94
N GLN A 301 -2.17 -5.13 -13.00
CA GLN A 301 -2.49 -4.19 -11.92
C GLN A 301 -3.99 -3.97 -11.74
N ALA A 302 -4.75 -3.89 -12.84
CA ALA A 302 -6.21 -3.79 -12.80
C ALA A 302 -6.84 -5.02 -12.14
N GLY A 303 -6.31 -6.21 -12.43
CA GLY A 303 -6.66 -7.44 -11.72
C GLY A 303 -6.46 -7.29 -10.22
N GLY A 304 -5.32 -6.71 -9.81
CA GLY A 304 -5.00 -6.44 -8.41
C GLY A 304 -6.02 -5.59 -7.67
N THR A 305 -6.58 -4.57 -8.35
CA THR A 305 -7.63 -3.72 -7.78
C THR A 305 -8.88 -4.53 -7.43
N LEU A 306 -9.36 -5.35 -8.37
CA LEU A 306 -10.54 -6.19 -8.15
C LEU A 306 -10.26 -7.33 -7.16
N GLY A 307 -9.08 -7.91 -7.26
CA GLY A 307 -8.65 -9.01 -6.39
C GLY A 307 -8.55 -8.61 -4.92
N SER A 308 -8.15 -7.37 -4.63
CA SER A 308 -8.09 -6.86 -3.25
C SER A 308 -9.47 -6.81 -2.60
N LEU A 309 -10.51 -6.41 -3.35
CA LEU A 309 -11.90 -6.42 -2.87
C LEU A 309 -12.40 -7.85 -2.68
N PHE A 310 -12.10 -8.74 -3.63
CA PHE A 310 -12.48 -10.15 -3.56
C PHE A 310 -11.82 -10.89 -2.40
N ALA A 311 -10.53 -10.65 -2.14
CA ALA A 311 -9.81 -11.25 -1.03
C ALA A 311 -10.45 -10.89 0.32
N GLY A 312 -10.83 -9.63 0.51
CA GLY A 312 -11.55 -9.18 1.71
C GLY A 312 -12.87 -9.92 1.90
N TRP A 313 -13.67 -10.01 0.85
CA TRP A 313 -14.95 -10.72 0.86
C TRP A 313 -14.79 -12.21 1.18
N LEU A 314 -13.78 -12.88 0.61
CA LEU A 314 -13.52 -14.30 0.85
C LEU A 314 -13.06 -14.57 2.29
N MET A 315 -12.20 -13.70 2.84
CA MET A 315 -11.71 -13.78 4.22
C MET A 315 -12.81 -13.63 5.27
N ASP A 316 -13.93 -13.00 4.91
CA ASP A 316 -15.08 -12.86 5.81
C ASP A 316 -15.99 -14.11 5.79
N ARG A 317 -15.87 -14.98 4.76
CA ARG A 317 -16.68 -16.20 4.60
C ARG A 317 -16.01 -17.48 5.02
N ILE A 318 -14.69 -17.57 4.86
CA ILE A 318 -13.90 -18.75 5.24
C ILE A 318 -12.73 -18.34 6.14
N ASN A 319 -12.05 -19.33 6.71
CA ASN A 319 -10.87 -19.07 7.55
C ASN A 319 -9.85 -18.20 6.78
N PRO A 320 -9.43 -17.03 7.31
CA PRO A 320 -8.55 -16.11 6.62
C PRO A 320 -7.22 -16.71 6.15
N HIS A 321 -6.63 -17.64 6.93
CA HIS A 321 -5.39 -18.33 6.53
C HIS A 321 -5.61 -19.22 5.30
N ARG A 322 -6.73 -19.95 5.26
CA ARG A 322 -7.10 -20.78 4.10
C ARG A 322 -7.45 -19.92 2.89
N ALA A 323 -8.21 -18.83 3.10
CA ALA A 323 -8.57 -17.92 2.03
C ALA A 323 -7.32 -17.38 1.33
N LEU A 324 -6.41 -16.78 2.08
CA LEU A 324 -5.18 -16.20 1.53
C LEU A 324 -4.24 -17.27 0.96
N GLY A 325 -4.15 -18.45 1.60
CA GLY A 325 -3.34 -19.56 1.09
C GLY A 325 -3.83 -20.04 -0.28
N ILE A 326 -5.14 -20.19 -0.46
CA ILE A 326 -5.75 -20.57 -1.76
C ILE A 326 -5.48 -19.47 -2.81
N ILE A 327 -5.69 -18.20 -2.44
CA ILE A 327 -5.48 -17.08 -3.37
C ILE A 327 -4.01 -17.00 -3.80
N TYR A 328 -3.05 -17.14 -2.89
CA TYR A 328 -1.62 -17.16 -3.24
C TYR A 328 -1.25 -18.37 -4.09
N ALA A 329 -1.82 -19.56 -3.80
CA ALA A 329 -1.58 -20.76 -4.59
C ALA A 329 -2.08 -20.60 -6.04
N ILE A 330 -3.28 -20.08 -6.22
CA ILE A 330 -3.83 -19.78 -7.55
C ILE A 330 -2.97 -18.74 -8.24
N GLY A 331 -2.62 -17.64 -7.56
CA GLY A 331 -1.76 -16.58 -8.09
C GLY A 331 -0.40 -17.10 -8.55
N GLY A 332 0.23 -17.96 -7.76
CA GLY A 332 1.49 -18.61 -8.09
C GLY A 332 1.39 -19.52 -9.31
N LEU A 333 0.35 -20.35 -9.39
CA LEU A 333 0.09 -21.24 -10.53
C LEU A 333 -0.11 -20.42 -11.82
N PHE A 334 -0.92 -19.38 -11.79
CA PHE A 334 -1.14 -18.52 -12.96
C PHE A 334 0.09 -17.71 -13.33
N THR A 335 0.92 -17.30 -12.35
CA THR A 335 2.22 -16.68 -12.62
C THR A 335 3.14 -17.65 -13.36
N MET A 336 3.27 -18.88 -12.90
CA MET A 336 4.08 -19.91 -13.60
C MET A 336 3.54 -20.20 -15.00
N ALA A 337 2.20 -20.26 -15.15
CA ALA A 337 1.56 -20.49 -16.45
C ALA A 337 1.87 -19.39 -17.47
N MET A 338 2.09 -18.14 -17.04
CA MET A 338 2.50 -17.05 -17.94
C MET A 338 3.79 -17.38 -18.71
N GLY A 339 4.72 -18.13 -18.10
CA GLY A 339 5.95 -18.56 -18.74
C GLY A 339 5.74 -19.37 -20.03
N TYR A 340 4.62 -20.07 -20.14
CA TYR A 340 4.26 -20.90 -21.30
C TYR A 340 3.34 -20.19 -22.31
N ALA A 341 2.98 -18.95 -22.05
CA ALA A 341 2.01 -18.20 -22.86
C ALA A 341 2.65 -17.16 -23.79
N ALA A 342 3.97 -17.16 -23.95
CA ALA A 342 4.72 -16.16 -24.74
C ALA A 342 4.22 -16.02 -26.19
N GLY A 343 3.61 -17.06 -26.77
CA GLY A 343 3.07 -17.05 -28.12
C GLY A 343 1.73 -16.36 -28.32
N SER A 344 1.04 -15.95 -27.23
CA SER A 344 -0.31 -15.36 -27.30
C SER A 344 -0.45 -14.20 -26.36
N PHE A 345 -0.58 -12.99 -26.91
CA PHE A 345 -0.81 -11.79 -26.13
C PHE A 345 -2.11 -11.85 -25.31
N ALA A 346 -3.20 -12.35 -25.90
CA ALA A 346 -4.49 -12.47 -25.21
C ALA A 346 -4.42 -13.43 -24.03
N LEU A 347 -3.74 -14.58 -24.19
CA LEU A 347 -3.55 -15.55 -23.11
C LEU A 347 -2.70 -14.96 -21.99
N LEU A 348 -1.59 -14.27 -22.33
CA LEU A 348 -0.76 -13.57 -21.35
C LEU A 348 -1.56 -12.54 -20.56
N CYS A 349 -2.40 -11.73 -21.22
CA CYS A 349 -3.26 -10.74 -20.55
C CYS A 349 -4.23 -11.41 -19.57
N MET A 350 -4.86 -12.53 -19.96
CA MET A 350 -5.77 -13.26 -19.11
C MET A 350 -5.06 -13.83 -17.87
N LEU A 351 -3.93 -14.49 -18.08
CA LEU A 351 -3.13 -15.05 -16.98
C LEU A 351 -2.58 -13.94 -16.07
N ALA A 352 -2.13 -12.83 -16.64
CA ALA A 352 -1.67 -11.66 -15.90
C ALA A 352 -2.78 -11.04 -15.04
N PHE A 353 -4.00 -10.92 -15.57
CA PHE A 353 -5.14 -10.41 -14.81
C PHE A 353 -5.42 -11.29 -13.58
N ILE A 354 -5.50 -12.61 -13.75
CA ILE A 354 -5.78 -13.54 -12.65
C ILE A 354 -4.61 -13.57 -11.65
N SER A 355 -3.37 -13.62 -12.13
CA SER A 355 -2.18 -13.54 -11.27
C SER A 355 -2.17 -12.24 -10.45
N GLY A 356 -2.43 -11.10 -11.11
CA GLY A 356 -2.51 -9.81 -10.45
C GLY A 356 -3.62 -9.73 -9.42
N ALA A 357 -4.82 -10.23 -9.75
CA ALA A 357 -5.94 -10.31 -8.82
C ALA A 357 -5.60 -11.13 -7.58
N CYS A 358 -4.95 -12.27 -7.76
CA CYS A 358 -4.59 -13.14 -6.66
C CYS A 358 -3.43 -12.57 -5.82
N LEU A 359 -2.31 -12.22 -6.43
CA LEU A 359 -1.11 -11.79 -5.68
C LEU A 359 -1.32 -10.45 -4.96
N ASN A 360 -1.82 -9.43 -5.64
CA ASN A 360 -2.11 -8.13 -5.00
C ASN A 360 -3.27 -8.26 -4.02
N GLY A 361 -4.31 -9.04 -4.35
CA GLY A 361 -5.44 -9.29 -3.47
C GLY A 361 -5.03 -9.96 -2.17
N ALA A 362 -4.25 -11.04 -2.25
CA ALA A 362 -3.74 -11.73 -1.08
C ALA A 362 -2.83 -10.83 -0.23
N ASN A 363 -1.96 -10.05 -0.88
CA ASN A 363 -1.07 -9.13 -0.20
C ASN A 363 -1.84 -8.03 0.57
N THR A 364 -2.92 -7.50 -0.01
CA THR A 364 -3.83 -6.58 0.68
C THR A 364 -4.53 -7.28 1.84
N GLY A 365 -4.97 -8.53 1.66
CA GLY A 365 -5.59 -9.35 2.70
C GLY A 365 -4.68 -9.63 3.89
N MET A 366 -3.36 -9.68 3.70
CA MET A 366 -2.38 -9.83 4.79
C MET A 366 -2.46 -8.70 5.82
N ASN A 367 -2.83 -7.47 5.41
CA ASN A 367 -3.04 -6.35 6.33
C ASN A 367 -4.21 -6.63 7.28
N ALA A 368 -5.31 -7.17 6.74
CA ALA A 368 -6.47 -7.56 7.54
C ALA A 368 -6.15 -8.75 8.47
N LEU A 369 -5.38 -9.74 7.98
CA LEU A 369 -4.94 -10.87 8.78
C LEU A 369 -4.05 -10.43 9.94
N SER A 370 -3.09 -9.54 9.69
CA SER A 370 -2.22 -8.96 10.72
C SER A 370 -3.02 -8.21 11.80
N ALA A 371 -4.00 -7.41 11.38
CA ALA A 371 -4.86 -6.66 12.30
C ALA A 371 -5.72 -7.56 13.20
N ARG A 372 -6.11 -8.75 12.72
CA ARG A 372 -6.87 -9.76 13.48
C ARG A 372 -5.98 -10.62 14.39
N TYR A 373 -4.71 -10.78 14.05
CA TYR A 373 -3.78 -11.67 14.77
C TYR A 373 -3.28 -11.09 16.08
N TYR A 374 -2.92 -9.82 16.09
CA TYR A 374 -2.33 -9.19 17.28
C TYR A 374 -3.38 -8.62 18.23
N PRO A 375 -3.15 -8.73 19.56
CA PRO A 375 -3.96 -8.03 20.55
C PRO A 375 -3.82 -6.51 20.37
N THR A 376 -4.81 -5.75 20.81
CA THR A 376 -4.89 -4.29 20.58
C THR A 376 -3.61 -3.55 20.98
N GLN A 377 -2.95 -3.97 22.07
CA GLN A 377 -1.72 -3.35 22.60
C GLN A 377 -0.50 -3.53 21.68
N ALA A 378 -0.43 -4.63 20.92
CA ALA A 378 0.70 -4.98 20.08
C ALA A 378 0.39 -4.87 18.56
N ARG A 379 -0.87 -4.61 18.19
CA ARG A 379 -1.34 -4.60 16.80
C ARG A 379 -0.57 -3.64 15.91
N ALA A 380 -0.41 -2.40 16.36
CA ALA A 380 0.30 -1.37 15.60
C ALA A 380 1.76 -1.77 15.38
N THR A 381 2.44 -2.23 16.43
CA THR A 381 3.84 -2.67 16.37
C THR A 381 4.00 -3.89 15.45
N GLY A 382 3.20 -4.94 15.62
CA GLY A 382 3.28 -6.15 14.81
C GLY A 382 3.02 -5.89 13.31
N SER A 383 2.01 -5.07 12.99
CA SER A 383 1.72 -4.68 11.61
C SER A 383 2.83 -3.80 11.03
N SER A 384 3.39 -2.87 11.78
CA SER A 384 4.49 -2.02 11.30
C SER A 384 5.75 -2.83 10.98
N TRP A 385 6.09 -3.83 11.82
CA TRP A 385 7.20 -4.74 11.54
C TRP A 385 6.95 -5.61 10.30
N MET A 386 5.72 -6.12 10.14
CA MET A 386 5.35 -6.85 8.93
C MET A 386 5.58 -5.99 7.67
N HIS A 387 5.15 -4.72 7.69
CA HIS A 387 5.38 -3.79 6.58
C HIS A 387 6.86 -3.48 6.37
N GLY A 388 7.62 -3.26 7.43
CA GLY A 388 9.06 -3.01 7.35
C GLY A 388 9.82 -4.17 6.70
N VAL A 389 9.57 -5.40 7.16
CA VAL A 389 10.16 -6.61 6.59
C VAL A 389 9.72 -6.80 5.13
N GLY A 390 8.44 -6.57 4.84
CA GLY A 390 7.92 -6.66 3.48
C GLY A 390 8.59 -5.68 2.51
N ARG A 391 8.92 -4.46 2.96
CA ARG A 391 9.66 -3.49 2.12
C ARG A 391 11.05 -3.97 1.72
N ILE A 392 11.72 -4.74 2.59
CA ILE A 392 12.98 -5.38 2.22
C ILE A 392 12.75 -6.37 1.06
N GLY A 393 11.65 -7.13 1.08
CA GLY A 393 11.25 -8.00 -0.02
C GLY A 393 11.04 -7.23 -1.33
N ALA A 394 10.37 -6.09 -1.27
CA ALA A 394 10.18 -5.22 -2.42
C ALA A 394 11.52 -4.68 -2.98
N ILE A 395 12.45 -4.24 -2.12
CA ILE A 395 13.78 -3.77 -2.54
C ILE A 395 14.59 -4.92 -3.18
N LEU A 396 14.61 -6.09 -2.55
CA LEU A 396 15.32 -7.26 -3.08
C LEU A 396 14.74 -7.74 -4.42
N SER A 397 13.45 -7.52 -4.68
CA SER A 397 12.83 -7.88 -5.96
C SER A 397 13.43 -7.12 -7.13
N ALA A 398 13.86 -5.87 -6.93
CA ALA A 398 14.52 -5.07 -7.96
C ALA A 398 15.86 -5.68 -8.36
N PHE A 399 16.65 -6.10 -7.39
CA PHE A 399 17.95 -6.77 -7.64
C PHE A 399 17.78 -8.19 -8.20
N ALA A 400 16.84 -8.96 -7.65
CA ALA A 400 16.55 -10.31 -8.15
C ALA A 400 16.08 -10.29 -9.61
N GLY A 401 15.22 -9.34 -9.99
CA GLY A 401 14.80 -9.16 -11.37
C GLY A 401 15.99 -8.80 -12.29
N ALA A 402 16.88 -7.92 -11.83
CA ALA A 402 18.10 -7.56 -12.56
C ALA A 402 19.00 -8.79 -12.81
N GLU A 403 19.22 -9.62 -11.79
CA GLU A 403 20.01 -10.85 -11.91
C GLU A 403 19.35 -11.86 -12.85
N MET A 404 18.05 -12.09 -12.72
CA MET A 404 17.33 -13.03 -13.59
C MET A 404 17.41 -12.60 -15.06
N MET A 405 17.36 -11.30 -15.34
CA MET A 405 17.53 -10.74 -16.67
C MET A 405 18.99 -10.81 -17.15
N ALA A 406 19.96 -10.58 -16.25
CA ALA A 406 21.38 -10.64 -16.58
C ALA A 406 21.85 -12.06 -16.92
N LEU A 407 21.27 -13.07 -16.29
CA LEU A 407 21.54 -14.49 -16.56
C LEU A 407 20.95 -14.98 -17.89
N ASN A 408 20.20 -14.13 -18.62
CA ASN A 408 19.53 -14.48 -19.88
C ASN A 408 18.71 -15.78 -19.78
N LEU A 409 18.00 -15.96 -18.65
CA LEU A 409 17.16 -17.12 -18.44
C LEU A 409 16.02 -17.16 -19.47
N PRO A 410 15.62 -18.36 -19.95
CA PRO A 410 14.43 -18.50 -20.77
C PRO A 410 13.20 -17.89 -20.08
N PHE A 411 12.30 -17.30 -20.85
CA PHE A 411 11.08 -16.65 -20.33
C PHE A 411 10.29 -17.57 -19.38
N GLU A 412 10.09 -18.81 -19.78
CA GLU A 412 9.44 -19.84 -18.97
C GLU A 412 10.14 -20.08 -17.62
N SER A 413 11.49 -20.12 -17.63
CA SER A 413 12.28 -20.38 -16.41
C SER A 413 12.14 -19.27 -15.40
N VAL A 414 12.07 -18.00 -15.84
CA VAL A 414 11.86 -16.85 -14.96
C VAL A 414 10.55 -17.00 -14.19
N PHE A 415 9.47 -17.32 -14.89
CA PHE A 415 8.15 -17.47 -14.26
C PHE A 415 8.05 -18.72 -13.38
N LEU A 416 8.74 -19.81 -13.73
CA LEU A 416 8.81 -21.00 -12.88
C LEU A 416 9.56 -20.72 -11.56
N ILE A 417 10.66 -19.96 -11.61
CA ILE A 417 11.41 -19.55 -10.41
C ILE A 417 10.52 -18.70 -9.49
N LEU A 418 9.66 -17.86 -10.03
CA LEU A 418 8.70 -17.07 -9.24
C LEU A 418 7.64 -17.94 -8.55
N GLY A 419 7.50 -19.19 -8.94
CA GLY A 419 6.71 -20.17 -8.18
C GLY A 419 7.28 -20.48 -6.80
N ILE A 420 8.60 -20.33 -6.58
CA ILE A 420 9.25 -20.59 -5.28
C ILE A 420 8.74 -19.62 -4.20
N PRO A 421 8.85 -18.29 -4.36
CA PRO A 421 8.29 -17.37 -3.37
C PRO A 421 6.77 -17.53 -3.21
N ALA A 422 6.03 -17.86 -4.27
CA ALA A 422 4.60 -18.17 -4.16
C ALA A 422 4.34 -19.40 -3.29
N ALA A 423 5.10 -20.48 -3.45
CA ALA A 423 5.01 -21.67 -2.62
C ALA A 423 5.35 -21.37 -1.15
N LEU A 424 6.35 -20.51 -0.89
CA LEU A 424 6.72 -20.08 0.46
C LEU A 424 5.61 -19.28 1.14
N THR A 425 4.84 -18.46 0.40
CA THR A 425 3.67 -17.77 0.97
C THR A 425 2.60 -18.77 1.43
N VAL A 426 2.32 -19.77 0.60
CA VAL A 426 1.35 -20.83 0.92
C VAL A 426 1.80 -21.64 2.13
N ALA A 427 3.05 -22.08 2.14
CA ALA A 427 3.64 -22.84 3.25
C ALA A 427 3.61 -22.05 4.57
N GLY A 428 3.97 -20.76 4.52
CA GLY A 428 3.96 -19.88 5.70
C GLY A 428 2.55 -19.69 6.27
N LEU A 429 1.54 -19.51 5.41
CA LEU A 429 0.14 -19.41 5.83
C LEU A 429 -0.40 -20.72 6.38
N ALA A 430 -0.05 -21.86 5.76
CA ALA A 430 -0.44 -23.18 6.26
C ALA A 430 0.17 -23.45 7.65
N ALA A 431 1.49 -23.22 7.80
CA ALA A 431 2.18 -23.39 9.07
C ALA A 431 1.57 -22.49 10.17
N LYS A 432 1.29 -21.22 9.86
CA LYS A 432 0.63 -20.30 10.77
C LYS A 432 -0.80 -20.76 11.12
N GLY A 433 -1.56 -21.24 10.14
CA GLY A 433 -2.92 -21.72 10.34
C GLY A 433 -2.98 -22.93 11.26
N ILE A 434 -2.06 -23.89 11.12
CA ILE A 434 -1.93 -25.07 11.98
C ILE A 434 -1.56 -24.63 13.42
N PHE A 435 -0.61 -23.72 13.55
CA PHE A 435 -0.20 -23.19 14.86
C PHE A 435 -1.35 -22.46 15.57
N ALA A 436 -2.13 -21.65 14.84
CA ALA A 436 -3.29 -20.96 15.39
C ALA A 436 -4.41 -21.91 15.84
N ALA A 437 -4.58 -23.04 15.17
CA ALA A 437 -5.54 -24.07 15.56
C ALA A 437 -5.12 -24.79 16.86
N GLY A 438 -3.81 -24.94 17.09
CA GLY A 438 -3.27 -25.54 18.33
C GLY A 438 -3.26 -24.60 19.55
N HIS A 439 -3.38 -23.30 19.31
CA HIS A 439 -3.35 -22.25 20.36
C HIS A 439 -4.49 -21.26 20.14
N PRO A 440 -5.75 -21.62 20.47
CA PRO A 440 -6.86 -20.70 20.29
C PRO A 440 -6.61 -19.42 21.10
N PRO A 441 -6.96 -18.23 20.58
CA PRO A 441 -6.82 -16.99 21.31
C PRO A 441 -7.55 -17.11 22.64
N VAL A 442 -6.89 -16.74 23.73
CA VAL A 442 -7.52 -16.63 25.04
C VAL A 442 -8.70 -15.66 24.86
N ALA A 443 -9.92 -16.16 25.00
CA ALA A 443 -11.11 -15.34 24.99
C ALA A 443 -10.86 -14.18 25.96
N SER A 444 -11.02 -12.95 25.48
CA SER A 444 -11.01 -11.79 26.36
C SER A 444 -12.09 -12.04 27.41
N THR A 445 -11.70 -12.31 28.64
CA THR A 445 -12.60 -12.36 29.78
C THR A 445 -13.25 -10.99 29.83
N SER A 446 -14.48 -10.92 29.33
CA SER A 446 -15.40 -9.84 29.66
C SER A 446 -15.45 -9.75 31.17
N PRO A 447 -15.26 -8.59 31.80
CA PRO A 447 -15.48 -8.47 33.22
C PRO A 447 -16.93 -8.88 33.51
N ALA A 448 -17.05 -10.09 34.09
CA ALA A 448 -18.32 -10.60 34.56
C ALA A 448 -18.95 -9.54 35.47
N SER A 449 -20.17 -9.17 35.12
CA SER A 449 -21.08 -8.40 35.94
C SER A 449 -21.00 -8.83 37.41
N VAL A 450 -20.38 -7.99 38.24
CA VAL A 450 -20.66 -8.00 39.66
C VAL A 450 -22.08 -7.38 39.81
N ARG A 451 -23.09 -8.23 39.65
CA ARG A 451 -24.42 -7.99 40.16
C ARG A 451 -24.61 -8.87 41.39
N GLY A 452 -24.77 -8.19 42.51
CA GLY A 452 -25.69 -8.63 43.54
C GLY A 452 -25.16 -9.60 44.57
N ALA A 453 -24.84 -9.09 45.72
CA ALA A 453 -25.30 -9.70 46.99
C ALA A 453 -25.44 -8.60 48.03
N SER A 454 -26.71 -8.49 48.52
CA SER A 454 -27.28 -7.81 49.69
C SER A 454 -27.33 -6.31 49.64
#